data_63c67a75ceff2208641b755d62d05740
#
_entry.id   63c67a75ceff2208641b755d62d05740
#
_cell.length_a   1.000
_cell.length_b   1.000
_cell.length_c   1.000
_cell.angle_alpha   90.00
_cell.angle_beta   90.00
_cell.angle_gamma   90.00
#
_symmetry.space_group_name_H-M   'P 1'
#
loop_
_entity.id
_entity.type
_entity.pdbx_description
1 polymer ?
#
loop_
_entity_poly.entity_id
_entity_poly.type
_entity_poly.pdbx_seq_one_letter_code
_entity_poly.pdbx_strand_id
1 'polypeptide(L)'
;MDPTCIRNIALTGAAGAGKTLLAEALLLEAGAIRAKGSIERGSTVSDFDPQERALGHSLEPVVLTLEHAGTRLHLLDTPGYADFLPRTFAVLEAVEAVAVVVSAVTGPDAVTQRLMSFARERGLARLLIVNKIDSRDADCAGVWARLCEMFGPECLPVNLPAEQGVAVRDCFFDPQAGDVEFSTVAAAHTAIVDQVVELDEGLMRLYLEQGETLSPEQLHAPFEQALREGHLVPVCFVSAESGTGVGALLEVLERLMPNPAEGNPPPFLAGTGDGVRHVEVRPDPERHVIAHVFRVMIDPYVGKLASVRVHQGTIRPGAQLYIGDARKPFKVTHLYRLLGKDTAEIPQAVPGDLCALAKVEELHRDAVLHDSHEEDHYHLAPVTLPPSMLGLAIEPRRRGDEQRLADALHKLVAEDPGVRIEQHAAVNETVLYGTGEMHLRVLLERMRERYGVEVRTHPQSIPYRETVTRAADGHSRHKKQTGGAGQFGEVYLRVEAL
;
A
#
# COMPACT_ATOMS: atom_id res chain seq x y z
N MET A 1 19.53 -15.22 -6.11
CA MET A 1 18.48 -15.07 -7.11
C MET A 1 18.79 -13.82 -7.91
N ASP A 2 18.57 -13.85 -9.20
CA ASP A 2 18.74 -12.70 -10.08
C ASP A 2 17.55 -11.75 -9.87
N PRO A 3 17.73 -10.42 -9.77
CA PRO A 3 16.65 -9.44 -9.71
C PRO A 3 15.61 -9.55 -10.84
N THR A 4 16.02 -10.00 -12.02
CA THR A 4 15.11 -10.22 -13.16
C THR A 4 14.11 -11.36 -12.95
N CYS A 5 14.39 -12.27 -12.00
CA CYS A 5 13.51 -13.36 -11.59
C CYS A 5 12.64 -13.01 -10.37
N ILE A 6 12.44 -11.72 -10.06
CA ILE A 6 11.60 -11.27 -8.95
C ILE A 6 10.44 -10.44 -9.50
N ARG A 7 9.25 -10.59 -8.93
CA ARG A 7 8.06 -9.78 -9.22
C ARG A 7 7.45 -9.30 -7.91
N ASN A 8 7.19 -8.00 -7.81
CA ASN A 8 6.52 -7.42 -6.64
C ASN A 8 5.20 -6.79 -7.08
N ILE A 9 4.12 -7.32 -6.58
CA ILE A 9 2.78 -7.01 -7.04
C ILE A 9 1.88 -6.77 -5.82
N ALA A 10 1.19 -5.63 -5.79
CA ALA A 10 0.18 -5.38 -4.79
C ALA A 10 -1.21 -5.79 -5.29
N LEU A 11 -1.86 -6.71 -4.59
CA LEU A 11 -3.26 -7.05 -4.78
C LEU A 11 -4.11 -6.02 -4.04
N THR A 12 -4.76 -5.15 -4.80
CA THR A 12 -5.58 -4.03 -4.29
C THR A 12 -7.01 -4.15 -4.81
N GLY A 13 -7.90 -3.26 -4.37
CA GLY A 13 -9.29 -3.23 -4.83
C GLY A 13 -10.27 -3.08 -3.68
N ALA A 14 -11.55 -2.90 -3.99
CA ALA A 14 -12.61 -2.69 -3.01
C ALA A 14 -12.79 -3.85 -2.04
N ALA A 15 -13.39 -3.56 -0.89
CA ALA A 15 -13.83 -4.58 0.05
C ALA A 15 -14.82 -5.55 -0.63
N GLY A 16 -14.67 -6.83 -0.37
CA GLY A 16 -15.51 -7.85 -0.99
C GLY A 16 -15.19 -8.22 -2.44
N ALA A 17 -14.20 -7.61 -3.10
CA ALA A 17 -13.75 -8.00 -4.44
C ALA A 17 -13.09 -9.39 -4.50
N GLY A 18 -12.64 -9.92 -3.35
CA GLY A 18 -12.08 -11.26 -3.21
C GLY A 18 -10.55 -11.33 -3.31
N LYS A 19 -9.84 -10.25 -2.97
CA LYS A 19 -8.37 -10.17 -2.97
C LYS A 19 -7.69 -11.29 -2.17
N THR A 20 -8.06 -11.42 -0.90
CA THR A 20 -7.50 -12.43 0.01
C THR A 20 -7.77 -13.86 -0.48
N LEU A 21 -8.96 -14.15 -1.00
CA LEU A 21 -9.23 -15.45 -1.60
C LEU A 21 -8.45 -15.68 -2.90
N LEU A 22 -8.20 -14.63 -3.67
CA LEU A 22 -7.35 -14.69 -4.87
C LEU A 22 -5.88 -14.93 -4.47
N ALA A 23 -5.39 -14.27 -3.42
CA ALA A 23 -4.06 -14.54 -2.87
C ALA A 23 -3.92 -16.00 -2.43
N GLU A 24 -4.90 -16.55 -1.72
CA GLU A 24 -4.95 -17.96 -1.34
C GLU A 24 -4.95 -18.91 -2.56
N ALA A 25 -5.73 -18.56 -3.60
CA ALA A 25 -5.78 -19.36 -4.82
C ALA A 25 -4.44 -19.34 -5.57
N LEU A 26 -3.76 -18.19 -5.67
CA LEU A 26 -2.42 -18.08 -6.27
C LEU A 26 -1.36 -18.84 -5.45
N LEU A 27 -1.42 -18.76 -4.12
CA LEU A 27 -0.51 -19.54 -3.25
C LEU A 27 -0.72 -21.06 -3.40
N LEU A 28 -1.97 -21.51 -3.56
CA LEU A 28 -2.29 -22.93 -3.79
C LEU A 28 -1.80 -23.38 -5.16
N GLU A 29 -2.09 -22.60 -6.21
CA GLU A 29 -1.67 -22.89 -7.59
C GLU A 29 -0.15 -22.99 -7.72
N ALA A 30 0.58 -22.08 -7.07
CA ALA A 30 2.04 -22.13 -7.01
C ALA A 30 2.61 -23.21 -6.07
N GLY A 31 1.75 -23.95 -5.35
CA GLY A 31 2.18 -24.99 -4.40
C GLY A 31 2.80 -24.45 -3.10
N ALA A 32 2.69 -23.15 -2.82
CA ALA A 32 3.20 -22.53 -1.60
C ALA A 32 2.41 -22.93 -0.35
N ILE A 33 1.12 -23.26 -0.53
CA ILE A 33 0.25 -23.82 0.52
C ILE A 33 -0.37 -25.13 0.02
N ARG A 34 -0.78 -25.98 0.96
CA ARG A 34 -1.36 -27.30 0.65
C ARG A 34 -2.87 -27.26 0.44
N ALA A 35 -3.53 -26.26 0.97
CA ALA A 35 -4.98 -26.10 0.90
C ALA A 35 -5.31 -24.61 1.06
N LYS A 36 -6.34 -24.18 0.33
CA LYS A 36 -6.86 -22.81 0.39
C LYS A 36 -7.51 -22.54 1.75
N GLY A 37 -7.16 -21.41 2.39
CA GLY A 37 -7.80 -20.93 3.60
C GLY A 37 -9.22 -20.42 3.34
N SER A 38 -9.95 -20.10 4.41
CA SER A 38 -11.30 -19.55 4.37
C SER A 38 -11.40 -18.34 5.29
N ILE A 39 -11.96 -17.26 4.79
CA ILE A 39 -12.21 -16.03 5.57
C ILE A 39 -13.19 -16.36 6.71
N GLU A 40 -14.27 -17.08 6.43
CA GLU A 40 -15.28 -17.46 7.43
C GLU A 40 -14.71 -18.27 8.59
N ARG A 41 -13.75 -19.15 8.30
CA ARG A 41 -13.05 -19.95 9.31
C ARG A 41 -11.85 -19.26 9.93
N GLY A 42 -11.49 -18.06 9.45
CA GLY A 42 -10.30 -17.33 9.89
C GLY A 42 -8.99 -18.09 9.65
N SER A 43 -8.91 -18.87 8.56
CA SER A 43 -7.77 -19.75 8.26
C SER A 43 -6.93 -19.31 7.06
N THR A 44 -7.16 -18.11 6.53
CA THR A 44 -6.34 -17.54 5.45
C THR A 44 -4.94 -17.19 5.96
N VAL A 45 -3.96 -17.20 5.06
CA VAL A 45 -2.57 -16.85 5.36
C VAL A 45 -2.45 -15.36 5.68
N SER A 46 -3.24 -14.51 5.00
CA SER A 46 -3.20 -13.05 5.14
C SER A 46 -3.86 -12.56 6.43
N ASP A 47 -5.10 -13.01 6.72
CA ASP A 47 -5.88 -12.50 7.85
C ASP A 47 -5.57 -13.28 9.13
N PHE A 48 -4.42 -13.05 9.71
CA PHE A 48 -3.97 -13.72 10.93
C PHE A 48 -4.21 -12.91 12.22
N ASP A 49 -4.46 -11.60 12.12
CA ASP A 49 -4.81 -10.75 13.26
C ASP A 49 -6.19 -11.14 13.82
N PRO A 50 -6.36 -11.29 15.14
CA PRO A 50 -7.66 -11.59 15.75
C PRO A 50 -8.77 -10.62 15.38
N GLN A 51 -8.47 -9.33 15.20
CA GLN A 51 -9.44 -8.32 14.76
C GLN A 51 -9.90 -8.57 13.31
N GLU A 52 -8.98 -8.89 12.38
CA GLU A 52 -9.32 -9.23 10.99
C GLU A 52 -10.25 -10.43 10.93
N ARG A 53 -9.95 -11.48 11.71
CA ARG A 53 -10.78 -12.66 11.81
C ARG A 53 -12.17 -12.38 12.39
N ALA A 54 -12.24 -11.51 13.41
CA ALA A 54 -13.51 -11.12 14.03
C ALA A 54 -14.37 -10.26 13.09
N LEU A 55 -13.74 -9.42 12.28
CA LEU A 55 -14.40 -8.49 11.34
C LEU A 55 -14.69 -9.17 9.99
N GLY A 56 -13.97 -10.25 9.65
CA GLY A 56 -14.09 -10.94 8.36
C GLY A 56 -13.51 -10.16 7.18
N HIS A 57 -12.56 -9.27 7.43
CA HIS A 57 -11.87 -8.52 6.39
C HIS A 57 -10.48 -8.04 6.85
N SER A 58 -9.60 -7.84 5.88
CA SER A 58 -8.22 -7.39 6.10
C SER A 58 -8.17 -5.94 6.59
N LEU A 59 -7.33 -5.68 7.58
CA LEU A 59 -7.04 -4.36 8.15
C LEU A 59 -5.61 -3.89 7.81
N GLU A 60 -4.70 -4.84 7.60
CA GLU A 60 -3.28 -4.59 7.36
C GLU A 60 -2.84 -5.15 6.01
N PRO A 61 -1.88 -4.48 5.35
CA PRO A 61 -1.19 -5.08 4.21
C PRO A 61 -0.32 -6.26 4.67
N VAL A 62 -0.32 -7.35 3.93
CA VAL A 62 0.43 -8.57 4.25
C VAL A 62 1.29 -8.98 3.08
N VAL A 63 2.57 -9.30 3.34
CA VAL A 63 3.50 -9.82 2.34
C VAL A 63 3.36 -11.34 2.26
N LEU A 64 3.14 -11.84 1.05
CA LEU A 64 3.05 -13.25 0.71
C LEU A 64 4.13 -13.55 -0.33
N THR A 65 5.10 -14.38 0.02
CA THR A 65 6.16 -14.77 -0.91
C THR A 65 5.92 -16.17 -1.41
N LEU A 66 5.92 -16.35 -2.73
CA LEU A 66 5.85 -17.65 -3.39
C LEU A 66 6.95 -17.78 -4.45
N GLU A 67 7.29 -19.01 -4.82
CA GLU A 67 8.22 -19.32 -5.91
C GLU A 67 7.52 -20.26 -6.88
N HIS A 68 7.51 -19.90 -8.17
CA HIS A 68 6.92 -20.71 -9.22
C HIS A 68 7.75 -20.56 -10.50
N ALA A 69 7.97 -21.65 -11.23
CA ALA A 69 8.73 -21.70 -12.49
C ALA A 69 10.09 -20.96 -12.49
N GLY A 70 10.76 -20.85 -11.32
CA GLY A 70 12.03 -20.16 -11.16
C GLY A 70 11.91 -18.66 -10.88
N THR A 71 10.70 -18.12 -10.84
CA THR A 71 10.38 -16.74 -10.48
C THR A 71 9.91 -16.66 -9.03
N ARG A 72 10.38 -15.65 -8.29
CA ARG A 72 9.89 -15.30 -6.96
C ARG A 72 8.89 -14.18 -7.08
N LEU A 73 7.66 -14.43 -6.63
CA LEU A 73 6.63 -13.42 -6.54
C LEU A 73 6.42 -13.00 -5.09
N HIS A 74 6.47 -11.71 -4.86
CA HIS A 74 6.00 -11.10 -3.62
C HIS A 74 4.64 -10.45 -3.89
N LEU A 75 3.60 -11.02 -3.32
CA LEU A 75 2.25 -10.47 -3.37
C LEU A 75 2.00 -9.69 -2.08
N LEU A 76 1.54 -8.47 -2.18
CA LEU A 76 1.07 -7.67 -1.06
C LEU A 76 -0.46 -7.69 -1.07
N ASP A 77 -1.07 -8.53 -0.23
CA ASP A 77 -2.52 -8.49 0.00
C ASP A 77 -2.86 -7.26 0.84
N THR A 78 -3.77 -6.40 0.36
CA THR A 78 -4.04 -5.10 0.97
C THR A 78 -5.49 -4.94 1.41
N PRO A 79 -5.77 -4.12 2.44
CA PRO A 79 -7.12 -3.79 2.85
C PRO A 79 -7.95 -3.16 1.72
N GLY A 80 -9.25 -3.50 1.66
CA GLY A 80 -10.15 -2.99 0.63
C GLY A 80 -11.12 -1.90 1.08
N TYR A 81 -11.23 -1.62 2.37
CA TYR A 81 -12.08 -0.53 2.87
C TYR A 81 -11.40 0.82 2.70
N ALA A 82 -12.20 1.83 2.33
CA ALA A 82 -11.71 3.19 2.11
C ALA A 82 -10.97 3.79 3.33
N ASP A 83 -11.40 3.41 4.53
CA ASP A 83 -10.80 3.83 5.79
C ASP A 83 -9.34 3.36 5.96
N PHE A 84 -8.91 2.33 5.25
CA PHE A 84 -7.56 1.76 5.33
C PHE A 84 -6.70 2.04 4.08
N LEU A 85 -7.18 2.85 3.14
CA LEU A 85 -6.43 3.23 1.93
C LEU A 85 -5.04 3.85 2.24
N PRO A 86 -4.83 4.66 3.31
CA PRO A 86 -3.49 5.14 3.63
C PRO A 86 -2.48 4.01 3.84
N ARG A 87 -2.89 2.90 4.46
CA ARG A 87 -2.04 1.71 4.65
C ARG A 87 -1.72 1.04 3.31
N THR A 88 -2.72 0.95 2.41
CA THR A 88 -2.52 0.45 1.05
C THR A 88 -1.54 1.32 0.29
N PHE A 89 -1.77 2.64 0.21
CA PHE A 89 -0.90 3.55 -0.54
C PHE A 89 0.55 3.57 -0.02
N ALA A 90 0.73 3.47 1.30
CA ALA A 90 2.06 3.45 1.90
C ALA A 90 2.92 2.24 1.47
N VAL A 91 2.31 1.10 1.17
CA VAL A 91 3.05 -0.09 0.74
C VAL A 91 3.22 -0.21 -0.77
N LEU A 92 2.52 0.62 -1.57
CA LEU A 92 2.68 0.61 -3.03
C LEU A 92 4.05 1.12 -3.49
N GLU A 93 4.80 1.83 -2.65
CA GLU A 93 6.19 2.22 -2.92
C GLU A 93 7.17 1.02 -2.96
N ALA A 94 6.73 -0.15 -2.50
CA ALA A 94 7.55 -1.36 -2.46
C ALA A 94 7.39 -2.27 -3.67
N VAL A 95 6.50 -1.93 -4.62
CA VAL A 95 6.14 -2.81 -5.75
C VAL A 95 6.34 -2.13 -7.12
N GLU A 96 6.51 -2.93 -8.16
CA GLU A 96 6.56 -2.48 -9.55
C GLU A 96 5.17 -2.47 -10.20
N ALA A 97 4.24 -3.30 -9.70
CA ALA A 97 2.91 -3.45 -10.30
C ALA A 97 1.79 -3.45 -9.26
N VAL A 98 0.65 -2.91 -9.67
CA VAL A 98 -0.59 -2.91 -8.88
C VAL A 98 -1.65 -3.70 -9.65
N ALA A 99 -2.10 -4.80 -9.07
CA ALA A 99 -3.20 -5.61 -9.56
C ALA A 99 -4.48 -5.21 -8.82
N VAL A 100 -5.38 -4.51 -9.52
CA VAL A 100 -6.63 -4.02 -8.94
C VAL A 100 -7.74 -5.03 -9.19
N VAL A 101 -8.20 -5.67 -8.13
CA VAL A 101 -9.25 -6.70 -8.17
C VAL A 101 -10.62 -6.04 -8.13
N VAL A 102 -11.44 -6.36 -9.13
CA VAL A 102 -12.80 -5.87 -9.31
C VAL A 102 -13.76 -7.06 -9.33
N SER A 103 -14.91 -6.96 -8.69
CA SER A 103 -15.91 -8.02 -8.74
C SER A 103 -16.72 -7.98 -10.05
N ALA A 104 -16.86 -9.12 -10.72
CA ALA A 104 -17.74 -9.28 -11.90
C ALA A 104 -19.22 -9.00 -11.59
N VAL A 105 -19.60 -9.04 -10.29
CA VAL A 105 -20.99 -8.80 -9.85
C VAL A 105 -21.27 -7.32 -9.61
N THR A 106 -20.35 -6.61 -8.92
CA THR A 106 -20.56 -5.21 -8.52
C THR A 106 -19.90 -4.21 -9.47
N GLY A 107 -18.86 -4.63 -10.16
CA GLY A 107 -18.03 -3.79 -11.05
C GLY A 107 -17.11 -2.84 -10.28
N PRO A 108 -16.46 -1.91 -11.01
CA PRO A 108 -15.57 -0.91 -10.44
C PRO A 108 -16.32 0.13 -9.61
N ASP A 109 -15.66 0.67 -8.59
CA ASP A 109 -16.18 1.66 -7.66
C ASP A 109 -15.19 2.82 -7.42
N ALA A 110 -15.50 3.70 -6.47
CA ALA A 110 -14.65 4.83 -6.12
C ALA A 110 -13.27 4.40 -5.53
N VAL A 111 -13.17 3.24 -4.87
CA VAL A 111 -11.90 2.70 -4.37
C VAL A 111 -11.04 2.25 -5.55
N THR A 112 -11.65 1.53 -6.51
CA THR A 112 -11.01 1.12 -7.77
C THR A 112 -10.42 2.34 -8.50
N GLN A 113 -11.21 3.42 -8.64
CA GLN A 113 -10.77 4.65 -9.29
C GLN A 113 -9.57 5.29 -8.57
N ARG A 114 -9.61 5.39 -7.25
CA ARG A 114 -8.52 5.97 -6.44
C ARG A 114 -7.23 5.17 -6.57
N LEU A 115 -7.32 3.84 -6.54
CA LEU A 115 -6.18 2.94 -6.67
C LEU A 115 -5.53 3.06 -8.05
N MET A 116 -6.33 3.05 -9.12
CA MET A 116 -5.85 3.21 -10.49
C MET A 116 -5.22 4.60 -10.73
N SER A 117 -5.82 5.66 -10.16
CA SER A 117 -5.26 7.02 -10.25
C SER A 117 -3.92 7.12 -9.52
N PHE A 118 -3.84 6.61 -8.29
CA PHE A 118 -2.60 6.59 -7.53
C PHE A 118 -1.50 5.80 -8.24
N ALA A 119 -1.80 4.60 -8.74
CA ALA A 119 -0.84 3.79 -9.49
C ALA A 119 -0.32 4.51 -10.73
N ARG A 120 -1.20 5.22 -11.47
CA ARG A 120 -0.84 6.04 -12.62
C ARG A 120 0.08 7.20 -12.24
N GLU A 121 -0.26 7.95 -11.18
CA GLU A 121 0.53 9.09 -10.69
C GLU A 121 1.93 8.67 -10.24
N ARG A 122 2.05 7.45 -9.70
CA ARG A 122 3.33 6.88 -9.24
C ARG A 122 4.08 6.11 -10.33
N GLY A 123 3.54 6.03 -11.54
CA GLY A 123 4.16 5.31 -12.65
C GLY A 123 4.25 3.79 -12.44
N LEU A 124 3.39 3.21 -11.62
CA LEU A 124 3.33 1.76 -11.39
C LEU A 124 2.62 1.07 -12.56
N ALA A 125 3.11 -0.09 -12.95
CA ALA A 125 2.39 -0.94 -13.91
C ALA A 125 1.03 -1.35 -13.33
N ARG A 126 -0.01 -1.31 -14.16
CA ARG A 126 -1.39 -1.54 -13.74
C ARG A 126 -1.93 -2.80 -14.40
N LEU A 127 -2.57 -3.64 -13.59
CA LEU A 127 -3.29 -4.83 -14.02
C LEU A 127 -4.69 -4.79 -13.41
N LEU A 128 -5.71 -5.08 -14.18
CA LEU A 128 -7.08 -5.24 -13.70
C LEU A 128 -7.43 -6.73 -13.64
N ILE A 129 -8.02 -7.16 -12.53
CA ILE A 129 -8.44 -8.54 -12.34
C ILE A 129 -9.96 -8.55 -12.06
N VAL A 130 -10.74 -9.02 -13.02
CA VAL A 130 -12.18 -9.22 -12.86
C VAL A 130 -12.40 -10.60 -12.23
N ASN A 131 -12.74 -10.59 -10.95
CA ASN A 131 -12.91 -11.80 -10.14
C ASN A 131 -14.40 -12.16 -9.97
N LYS A 132 -14.69 -13.40 -9.57
CA LYS A 132 -16.04 -13.95 -9.37
C LYS A 132 -16.81 -14.13 -10.68
N ILE A 133 -16.11 -14.49 -11.76
CA ILE A 133 -16.72 -14.71 -13.08
C ILE A 133 -17.71 -15.87 -13.11
N ASP A 134 -17.59 -16.82 -12.17
CA ASP A 134 -18.45 -17.99 -11.96
C ASP A 134 -19.74 -17.68 -11.18
N SER A 135 -19.92 -16.45 -10.73
CA SER A 135 -21.15 -16.05 -10.06
C SER A 135 -22.33 -15.98 -11.03
N ARG A 136 -23.52 -16.38 -10.58
CA ARG A 136 -24.74 -16.31 -11.40
C ARG A 136 -25.12 -14.87 -11.79
N ASP A 137 -24.72 -13.89 -10.99
CA ASP A 137 -24.99 -12.46 -11.20
C ASP A 137 -23.80 -11.75 -11.84
N ALA A 138 -22.81 -12.48 -12.39
CA ALA A 138 -21.63 -11.91 -13.04
C ALA A 138 -22.03 -11.26 -14.38
N ASP A 139 -21.54 -10.03 -14.61
CA ASP A 139 -21.66 -9.29 -15.87
C ASP A 139 -20.27 -8.91 -16.38
N CYS A 140 -19.52 -9.90 -16.89
CA CYS A 140 -18.15 -9.72 -17.32
C CYS A 140 -18.03 -8.68 -18.45
N ALA A 141 -18.95 -8.73 -19.43
CA ALA A 141 -18.97 -7.80 -20.55
C ALA A 141 -19.26 -6.36 -20.12
N GLY A 142 -20.29 -6.16 -19.28
CA GLY A 142 -20.63 -4.84 -18.76
C GLY A 142 -19.57 -4.29 -17.80
N VAL A 143 -18.91 -5.13 -17.00
CA VAL A 143 -17.79 -4.70 -16.15
C VAL A 143 -16.61 -4.26 -17.02
N TRP A 144 -16.23 -5.03 -18.04
CA TRP A 144 -15.15 -4.63 -18.96
C TRP A 144 -15.47 -3.32 -19.68
N ALA A 145 -16.69 -3.15 -20.19
CA ALA A 145 -17.10 -1.90 -20.83
C ALA A 145 -16.96 -0.68 -19.88
N ARG A 146 -17.37 -0.83 -18.60
CA ARG A 146 -17.19 0.22 -17.58
C ARG A 146 -15.73 0.49 -17.25
N LEU A 147 -14.87 -0.53 -17.24
CA LEU A 147 -13.42 -0.35 -17.03
C LEU A 147 -12.81 0.45 -18.19
N CYS A 148 -13.18 0.15 -19.44
CA CYS A 148 -12.75 0.94 -20.59
C CYS A 148 -13.27 2.38 -20.57
N GLU A 149 -14.53 2.60 -20.14
CA GLU A 149 -15.09 3.95 -19.97
C GLU A 149 -14.33 4.76 -18.90
N MET A 150 -13.96 4.13 -17.79
CA MET A 150 -13.29 4.81 -16.66
C MET A 150 -11.81 5.04 -16.87
N PHE A 151 -11.11 4.11 -17.51
CA PHE A 151 -9.64 4.06 -17.53
C PHE A 151 -9.06 4.11 -18.94
N GLY A 152 -9.89 4.06 -19.97
CA GLY A 152 -9.46 4.21 -21.37
C GLY A 152 -9.46 2.91 -22.16
N PRO A 153 -9.27 3.02 -23.50
CA PRO A 153 -9.23 1.90 -24.41
C PRO A 153 -8.00 1.00 -24.22
N GLU A 154 -7.01 1.44 -23.49
CA GLU A 154 -5.82 0.68 -23.09
C GLU A 154 -6.14 -0.51 -22.18
N CYS A 155 -7.38 -0.65 -21.67
CA CYS A 155 -7.84 -1.78 -20.87
C CYS A 155 -8.17 -2.97 -21.78
N LEU A 156 -7.17 -3.84 -22.06
CA LEU A 156 -7.28 -4.93 -23.00
C LEU A 156 -7.29 -6.31 -22.31
N PRO A 157 -8.24 -7.22 -22.67
CA PRO A 157 -8.35 -8.52 -22.06
C PRO A 157 -7.23 -9.47 -22.55
N VAL A 158 -6.44 -10.01 -21.61
CA VAL A 158 -5.42 -11.04 -21.89
C VAL A 158 -5.99 -12.45 -21.81
N ASN A 159 -7.17 -12.61 -21.23
CA ASN A 159 -8.01 -13.80 -21.34
C ASN A 159 -9.48 -13.40 -21.38
N LEU A 160 -10.33 -14.26 -21.86
CA LEU A 160 -11.77 -14.03 -21.95
C LEU A 160 -12.54 -15.16 -21.24
N PRO A 161 -13.63 -14.84 -20.49
CA PRO A 161 -14.48 -15.83 -19.87
C PRO A 161 -15.25 -16.65 -20.91
N ALA A 162 -15.45 -17.93 -20.60
CA ALA A 162 -16.16 -18.88 -21.42
C ALA A 162 -17.03 -19.78 -20.51
N GLU A 163 -18.04 -20.42 -21.11
CA GLU A 163 -18.89 -21.41 -20.42
C GLU A 163 -19.51 -20.88 -19.12
N GLN A 164 -19.99 -19.64 -19.14
CA GLN A 164 -20.57 -18.94 -17.97
C GLN A 164 -19.59 -18.84 -16.78
N GLY A 165 -18.33 -18.48 -17.08
CA GLY A 165 -17.29 -18.29 -16.07
C GLY A 165 -16.66 -19.58 -15.54
N VAL A 166 -17.00 -20.75 -16.07
CA VAL A 166 -16.40 -22.04 -15.70
C VAL A 166 -15.03 -22.24 -16.37
N ALA A 167 -14.78 -21.58 -17.49
CA ALA A 167 -13.52 -21.61 -18.22
C ALA A 167 -13.08 -20.21 -18.63
N VAL A 168 -11.82 -20.07 -18.98
CA VAL A 168 -11.26 -18.88 -19.65
C VAL A 168 -10.50 -19.31 -20.91
N ARG A 169 -10.41 -18.42 -21.90
CA ARG A 169 -9.61 -18.60 -23.11
C ARG A 169 -8.48 -17.59 -23.12
N ASP A 170 -7.26 -18.05 -23.34
CA ASP A 170 -6.08 -17.21 -23.46
C ASP A 170 -6.14 -16.39 -24.77
N CYS A 171 -5.81 -15.10 -24.65
CA CYS A 171 -5.78 -14.19 -25.79
C CYS A 171 -4.36 -13.73 -26.14
N PHE A 172 -3.34 -14.11 -25.36
CA PHE A 172 -1.99 -13.60 -25.55
C PHE A 172 -0.93 -14.68 -25.77
N PHE A 173 -0.77 -15.65 -24.84
CA PHE A 173 0.31 -16.65 -24.91
C PHE A 173 0.03 -17.78 -25.89
N ASP A 174 -1.21 -18.28 -25.90
CA ASP A 174 -1.67 -19.35 -26.78
C ASP A 174 -3.11 -19.08 -27.25
N PRO A 175 -3.32 -18.08 -28.13
CA PRO A 175 -4.64 -17.63 -28.56
C PRO A 175 -5.36 -18.67 -29.41
N GLN A 176 -6.03 -19.63 -28.79
CA GLN A 176 -6.82 -20.66 -29.46
C GLN A 176 -8.25 -20.17 -29.71
N ALA A 177 -8.73 -20.33 -30.96
CA ALA A 177 -10.12 -20.05 -31.29
C ALA A 177 -11.09 -20.89 -30.43
N GLY A 178 -12.15 -20.26 -29.92
CA GLY A 178 -13.16 -20.93 -29.11
C GLY A 178 -14.30 -19.99 -28.73
N ASP A 179 -15.38 -20.57 -28.23
CA ASP A 179 -16.51 -19.79 -27.74
C ASP A 179 -16.14 -19.02 -26.47
N VAL A 180 -16.48 -17.75 -26.46
CA VAL A 180 -16.27 -16.81 -25.34
C VAL A 180 -17.55 -15.99 -25.13
N GLU A 181 -17.72 -15.41 -23.94
CA GLU A 181 -18.95 -14.72 -23.58
C GLU A 181 -19.15 -13.39 -24.29
N PHE A 182 -18.06 -12.72 -24.63
CA PHE A 182 -18.07 -11.46 -25.39
C PHE A 182 -16.79 -11.30 -26.20
N SER A 183 -16.81 -10.48 -27.26
CA SER A 183 -15.69 -10.31 -28.19
C SER A 183 -15.32 -11.63 -28.93
N THR A 184 -14.08 -11.76 -29.34
CA THR A 184 -13.46 -13.01 -29.86
C THR A 184 -12.00 -13.04 -29.39
N VAL A 185 -11.43 -14.23 -29.25
CA VAL A 185 -10.00 -14.41 -28.94
C VAL A 185 -9.11 -13.68 -29.95
N ALA A 186 -9.43 -13.82 -31.26
CA ALA A 186 -8.67 -13.15 -32.31
C ALA A 186 -8.71 -11.62 -32.23
N ALA A 187 -9.90 -11.03 -31.97
CA ALA A 187 -10.01 -9.58 -31.84
C ALA A 187 -9.27 -9.05 -30.60
N ALA A 188 -9.34 -9.78 -29.47
CA ALA A 188 -8.60 -9.43 -28.26
C ALA A 188 -7.08 -9.51 -28.47
N HIS A 189 -6.61 -10.58 -29.13
CA HIS A 189 -5.19 -10.75 -29.49
C HIS A 189 -4.70 -9.61 -30.37
N THR A 190 -5.40 -9.35 -31.50
CA THR A 190 -5.03 -8.26 -32.42
C THR A 190 -4.98 -6.91 -31.71
N ALA A 191 -5.95 -6.59 -30.84
CA ALA A 191 -5.95 -5.33 -30.10
C ALA A 191 -4.74 -5.17 -29.18
N ILE A 192 -4.29 -6.26 -28.53
CA ILE A 192 -3.06 -6.23 -27.70
C ILE A 192 -1.83 -6.02 -28.57
N VAL A 193 -1.70 -6.78 -29.68
CA VAL A 193 -0.56 -6.70 -30.60
C VAL A 193 -0.47 -5.29 -31.19
N ASP A 194 -1.57 -4.75 -31.70
CA ASP A 194 -1.62 -3.41 -32.28
C ASP A 194 -1.15 -2.35 -31.28
N GLN A 195 -1.66 -2.41 -30.04
CA GLN A 195 -1.29 -1.47 -28.97
C GLN A 195 0.21 -1.52 -28.61
N VAL A 196 0.80 -2.72 -28.63
CA VAL A 196 2.22 -2.92 -28.30
C VAL A 196 3.11 -2.53 -29.46
N VAL A 197 2.71 -2.87 -30.68
CA VAL A 197 3.48 -2.60 -31.92
C VAL A 197 3.57 -1.11 -32.24
N GLU A 198 2.55 -0.31 -31.87
CA GLU A 198 2.54 1.16 -32.05
C GLU A 198 3.68 1.88 -31.32
N LEU A 199 4.26 1.27 -30.29
CA LEU A 199 5.31 1.88 -29.44
C LEU A 199 6.73 1.65 -29.97
N ASP A 200 6.93 0.69 -30.89
CA ASP A 200 8.25 0.33 -31.42
C ASP A 200 8.26 0.34 -32.96
N GLU A 201 8.99 1.30 -33.55
CA GLU A 201 9.08 1.42 -35.03
C GLU A 201 9.70 0.18 -35.70
N GLY A 202 10.62 -0.53 -35.01
CA GLY A 202 11.25 -1.75 -35.52
C GLY A 202 10.26 -2.91 -35.54
N LEU A 203 9.50 -3.05 -34.45
CA LEU A 203 8.45 -4.05 -34.34
C LEU A 203 7.30 -3.77 -35.30
N MET A 204 6.93 -2.50 -35.52
CA MET A 204 5.93 -2.09 -36.51
C MET A 204 6.32 -2.53 -37.93
N ARG A 205 7.59 -2.35 -38.31
CA ARG A 205 8.08 -2.81 -39.63
C ARG A 205 8.00 -4.32 -39.75
N LEU A 206 8.43 -5.03 -38.69
CA LEU A 206 8.39 -6.50 -38.67
C LEU A 206 6.96 -7.03 -38.77
N TYR A 207 6.02 -6.40 -38.06
CA TYR A 207 4.59 -6.71 -38.12
C TYR A 207 4.00 -6.52 -39.51
N LEU A 208 4.36 -5.42 -40.20
CA LEU A 208 3.92 -5.16 -41.58
C LEU A 208 4.54 -6.11 -42.60
N GLU A 209 5.77 -6.59 -42.36
CA GLU A 209 6.47 -7.52 -43.25
C GLU A 209 6.05 -8.98 -43.05
N GLN A 210 5.85 -9.42 -41.81
CA GLN A 210 5.54 -10.82 -41.46
C GLN A 210 4.03 -11.10 -41.31
N GLY A 211 3.20 -10.05 -41.31
CA GLY A 211 1.79 -10.17 -40.98
C GLY A 211 1.58 -10.34 -39.46
N GLU A 212 0.36 -10.67 -39.06
CA GLU A 212 -0.10 -10.68 -37.63
C GLU A 212 0.54 -11.81 -36.76
N THR A 213 1.65 -12.43 -37.18
CA THR A 213 2.26 -13.58 -36.50
C THR A 213 3.57 -13.21 -35.80
N LEU A 214 3.49 -12.36 -34.76
CA LEU A 214 4.62 -12.11 -33.86
C LEU A 214 4.61 -13.13 -32.70
N SER A 215 5.80 -13.64 -32.32
CA SER A 215 5.88 -14.54 -31.16
C SER A 215 5.79 -13.77 -29.83
N PRO A 216 5.31 -14.41 -28.75
CA PRO A 216 5.29 -13.79 -27.41
C PRO A 216 6.66 -13.25 -26.96
N GLU A 217 7.77 -13.89 -27.37
CA GLU A 217 9.13 -13.45 -27.04
C GLU A 217 9.50 -12.14 -27.76
N GLN A 218 9.01 -11.95 -29.00
CA GLN A 218 9.22 -10.70 -29.74
C GLN A 218 8.39 -9.55 -29.18
N LEU A 219 7.23 -9.86 -28.61
CA LEU A 219 6.32 -8.88 -27.99
C LEU A 219 6.71 -8.51 -26.55
N HIS A 220 7.58 -9.29 -25.88
CA HIS A 220 7.83 -9.15 -24.44
C HIS A 220 8.36 -7.75 -24.06
N ALA A 221 9.48 -7.31 -24.62
CA ALA A 221 10.06 -6.01 -24.28
C ALA A 221 9.15 -4.81 -24.64
N PRO A 222 8.51 -4.75 -25.83
CA PRO A 222 7.51 -3.72 -26.13
C PRO A 222 6.28 -3.78 -25.23
N PHE A 223 5.83 -4.98 -24.82
CA PHE A 223 4.73 -5.15 -23.89
C PHE A 223 5.05 -4.53 -22.50
N GLU A 224 6.24 -4.81 -21.98
CA GLU A 224 6.71 -4.21 -20.73
C GLU A 224 6.82 -2.68 -20.81
N GLN A 225 7.31 -2.17 -21.93
CA GLN A 225 7.34 -0.73 -22.18
C GLN A 225 5.93 -0.14 -22.16
N ALA A 226 4.98 -0.78 -22.84
CA ALA A 226 3.58 -0.38 -22.85
C ALA A 226 2.97 -0.35 -21.44
N LEU A 227 3.27 -1.35 -20.60
CA LEU A 227 2.84 -1.39 -19.20
C LEU A 227 3.45 -0.25 -18.38
N ARG A 228 4.76 -0.07 -18.48
CA ARG A 228 5.50 0.94 -17.73
C ARG A 228 5.08 2.37 -18.07
N GLU A 229 4.83 2.63 -19.36
CA GLU A 229 4.38 3.93 -19.84
C GLU A 229 2.87 4.14 -19.68
N GLY A 230 2.15 3.07 -19.33
CA GLY A 230 0.70 3.11 -19.09
C GLY A 230 -0.15 3.12 -20.35
N HIS A 231 0.43 2.74 -21.49
CA HIS A 231 -0.27 2.56 -22.77
C HIS A 231 -1.04 1.25 -22.87
N LEU A 232 -0.77 0.31 -21.95
CA LEU A 232 -1.48 -0.95 -21.84
C LEU A 232 -1.85 -1.21 -20.37
N VAL A 233 -3.09 -1.59 -20.14
CA VAL A 233 -3.62 -2.07 -18.88
C VAL A 233 -4.25 -3.45 -19.12
N PRO A 234 -3.53 -4.55 -18.87
CA PRO A 234 -4.08 -5.88 -19.04
C PRO A 234 -5.30 -6.12 -18.14
N VAL A 235 -6.29 -6.86 -18.66
CA VAL A 235 -7.48 -7.27 -17.91
C VAL A 235 -7.54 -8.79 -17.88
N CYS A 236 -7.51 -9.38 -16.68
CA CYS A 236 -7.64 -10.81 -16.45
C CYS A 236 -8.99 -11.15 -15.86
N PHE A 237 -9.63 -12.21 -16.33
CA PHE A 237 -10.88 -12.74 -15.80
C PHE A 237 -10.60 -14.02 -15.03
N VAL A 238 -11.04 -14.08 -13.76
CA VAL A 238 -10.75 -15.21 -12.87
C VAL A 238 -11.92 -15.50 -11.91
N SER A 239 -11.95 -16.69 -11.39
CA SER A 239 -12.68 -17.00 -10.15
C SER A 239 -11.71 -17.51 -9.10
N ALA A 240 -11.49 -16.73 -8.05
CA ALA A 240 -10.72 -17.15 -6.89
C ALA A 240 -11.39 -18.31 -6.12
N GLU A 241 -12.71 -18.44 -6.20
CA GLU A 241 -13.46 -19.49 -5.52
C GLU A 241 -13.28 -20.85 -6.21
N SER A 242 -13.58 -20.94 -7.50
CA SER A 242 -13.46 -22.18 -8.29
C SER A 242 -12.03 -22.49 -8.75
N GLY A 243 -11.13 -21.50 -8.78
CA GLY A 243 -9.79 -21.62 -9.33
C GLY A 243 -9.71 -21.33 -10.85
N THR A 244 -10.85 -21.03 -11.49
CA THR A 244 -10.90 -20.75 -12.92
C THR A 244 -10.03 -19.55 -13.26
N GLY A 245 -9.13 -19.71 -14.24
CA GLY A 245 -8.24 -18.64 -14.73
C GLY A 245 -7.08 -18.28 -13.80
N VAL A 246 -6.96 -18.90 -12.61
CA VAL A 246 -5.90 -18.57 -11.63
C VAL A 246 -4.51 -18.96 -12.17
N GLY A 247 -4.39 -20.13 -12.81
CA GLY A 247 -3.12 -20.55 -13.47
C GLY A 247 -2.71 -19.59 -14.59
N ALA A 248 -3.66 -19.16 -15.44
CA ALA A 248 -3.40 -18.17 -16.49
C ALA A 248 -3.00 -16.80 -15.88
N LEU A 249 -3.65 -16.37 -14.79
CA LEU A 249 -3.25 -15.16 -14.07
C LEU A 249 -1.83 -15.30 -13.50
N LEU A 250 -1.48 -16.44 -12.90
CA LEU A 250 -0.13 -16.67 -12.38
C LEU A 250 0.92 -16.54 -13.48
N GLU A 251 0.67 -17.07 -14.67
CA GLU A 251 1.54 -16.92 -15.84
C GLU A 251 1.67 -15.44 -16.28
N VAL A 252 0.58 -14.67 -16.28
CA VAL A 252 0.61 -13.22 -16.52
C VAL A 252 1.48 -12.49 -15.49
N LEU A 253 1.32 -12.81 -14.20
CA LEU A 253 2.10 -12.20 -13.11
C LEU A 253 3.60 -12.52 -13.23
N GLU A 254 3.97 -13.70 -13.70
CA GLU A 254 5.37 -14.11 -13.88
C GLU A 254 6.02 -13.51 -15.12
N ARG A 255 5.30 -13.60 -16.26
CA ARG A 255 5.90 -13.36 -17.56
C ARG A 255 5.68 -11.96 -18.11
N LEU A 256 4.61 -11.27 -17.68
CA LEU A 256 4.25 -9.95 -18.20
C LEU A 256 4.42 -8.81 -17.20
N MET A 257 4.42 -9.08 -15.89
CA MET A 257 4.63 -7.98 -14.94
C MET A 257 6.11 -7.62 -14.86
N PRO A 258 6.44 -6.31 -14.72
CA PRO A 258 7.82 -5.86 -14.72
C PRO A 258 8.58 -6.39 -13.50
N ASN A 259 9.84 -6.74 -13.74
CA ASN A 259 10.81 -7.02 -12.68
C ASN A 259 11.45 -5.73 -12.14
N PRO A 260 12.27 -5.77 -11.08
CA PRO A 260 12.92 -4.59 -10.51
C PRO A 260 13.79 -3.76 -11.46
N ALA A 261 14.29 -4.35 -12.57
CA ALA A 261 15.09 -3.65 -13.55
C ALA A 261 14.24 -2.95 -14.63
N GLU A 262 13.02 -3.42 -14.83
CA GLU A 262 12.07 -2.95 -15.85
C GLU A 262 11.04 -1.97 -15.28
N GLY A 263 10.71 -2.11 -13.97
CA GLY A 263 9.77 -1.23 -13.30
C GLY A 263 10.28 0.19 -13.09
N ASN A 264 9.37 1.09 -12.77
CA ASN A 264 9.71 2.45 -12.35
C ASN A 264 10.00 2.44 -10.83
N PRO A 265 11.26 2.59 -10.40
CA PRO A 265 11.56 2.63 -8.98
C PRO A 265 10.93 3.87 -8.33
N PRO A 266 10.61 3.84 -7.04
CA PRO A 266 10.16 5.03 -6.34
C PRO A 266 11.23 6.12 -6.44
N PRO A 267 10.84 7.41 -6.57
CA PRO A 267 11.80 8.48 -6.75
C PRO A 267 12.63 8.71 -5.48
N PHE A 268 13.91 8.33 -5.56
CA PHE A 268 14.90 8.66 -4.54
C PHE A 268 15.43 10.07 -4.74
N LEU A 269 15.56 10.79 -3.65
CA LEU A 269 16.05 12.15 -3.58
C LEU A 269 17.28 12.21 -2.69
N ALA A 270 18.22 13.09 -3.01
CA ALA A 270 19.37 13.38 -2.17
C ALA A 270 19.46 14.89 -1.88
N GLY A 271 19.82 15.22 -0.64
CA GLY A 271 19.97 16.60 -0.18
C GLY A 271 18.74 17.13 0.55
N THR A 272 18.80 18.38 0.98
CA THR A 272 17.74 19.09 1.73
C THR A 272 17.53 20.50 1.16
N GLY A 273 16.31 21.02 1.33
CA GLY A 273 15.95 22.37 0.87
C GLY A 273 16.06 22.55 -0.65
N ASP A 274 16.66 23.66 -1.09
CA ASP A 274 16.79 24.00 -2.53
C ASP A 274 17.85 23.16 -3.27
N GLY A 275 18.59 22.32 -2.55
CA GLY A 275 19.64 21.43 -3.10
C GLY A 275 19.17 20.01 -3.38
N VAL A 276 17.87 19.73 -3.35
CA VAL A 276 17.33 18.40 -3.60
C VAL A 276 17.50 18.00 -5.06
N ARG A 277 18.05 16.80 -5.30
CA ARG A 277 18.24 16.23 -6.63
C ARG A 277 17.72 14.79 -6.68
N HIS A 278 17.23 14.38 -7.83
CA HIS A 278 16.90 12.98 -8.09
C HIS A 278 18.14 12.10 -8.12
N VAL A 279 18.03 10.91 -7.55
CA VAL A 279 19.08 9.90 -7.53
C VAL A 279 18.60 8.68 -8.27
N GLU A 280 19.42 8.20 -9.19
CA GLU A 280 19.17 6.94 -9.89
C GLU A 280 19.65 5.76 -9.03
N VAL A 281 18.71 4.90 -8.64
CA VAL A 281 18.97 3.64 -7.93
C VAL A 281 18.77 2.50 -8.90
N ARG A 282 19.78 1.61 -9.01
CA ARG A 282 19.76 0.49 -9.96
C ARG A 282 19.76 -0.83 -9.21
N PRO A 283 19.01 -1.84 -9.67
CA PRO A 283 18.94 -3.15 -9.02
C PRO A 283 20.19 -4.02 -9.27
N ASP A 284 21.35 -3.48 -8.91
CA ASP A 284 22.64 -4.14 -9.02
C ASP A 284 23.04 -4.69 -7.63
N PRO A 285 23.19 -6.02 -7.46
CA PRO A 285 23.50 -6.65 -6.17
C PRO A 285 24.92 -6.38 -5.66
N GLU A 286 25.84 -5.91 -6.53
CA GLU A 286 27.25 -5.67 -6.18
C GLU A 286 27.54 -4.22 -5.74
N ARG A 287 26.56 -3.33 -5.86
CA ARG A 287 26.68 -1.92 -5.42
C ARG A 287 26.40 -1.77 -3.93
N HIS A 288 26.58 -0.55 -3.42
CA HIS A 288 26.17 -0.17 -2.06
C HIS A 288 24.70 -0.47 -1.81
N VAL A 289 24.37 -0.84 -0.59
CA VAL A 289 22.98 -1.14 -0.22
C VAL A 289 22.16 0.14 -0.21
N ILE A 290 21.05 0.12 -0.92
CA ILE A 290 19.95 1.10 -0.79
C ILE A 290 18.67 0.31 -0.64
N ALA A 291 18.01 0.50 0.49
CA ALA A 291 16.75 -0.14 0.81
C ALA A 291 15.84 0.85 1.54
N HIS A 292 14.53 0.60 1.55
CA HIS A 292 13.61 1.43 2.33
C HIS A 292 12.65 0.57 3.16
N VAL A 293 12.24 1.13 4.29
CA VAL A 293 11.26 0.54 5.19
C VAL A 293 9.87 0.99 4.75
N PHE A 294 9.08 0.09 4.16
CA PHE A 294 7.72 0.43 3.70
C PHE A 294 6.64 0.14 4.74
N ARG A 295 6.94 -0.70 5.74
CA ARG A 295 6.00 -1.04 6.82
C ARG A 295 6.74 -1.36 8.11
N VAL A 296 6.16 -0.96 9.23
CA VAL A 296 6.61 -1.34 10.58
C VAL A 296 5.46 -2.03 11.30
N MET A 297 5.75 -3.11 12.00
CA MET A 297 4.82 -3.81 12.87
C MET A 297 5.47 -4.02 14.24
N ILE A 298 4.73 -3.87 15.30
CA ILE A 298 5.20 -4.07 16.68
C ILE A 298 4.58 -5.36 17.21
N ASP A 299 5.35 -6.43 17.18
CA ASP A 299 4.94 -7.72 17.73
C ASP A 299 5.26 -7.79 19.23
N PRO A 300 4.34 -8.25 20.08
CA PRO A 300 4.57 -8.33 21.53
C PRO A 300 5.72 -9.26 21.93
N TYR A 301 6.08 -10.23 21.11
CA TYR A 301 7.08 -11.27 21.39
C TYR A 301 8.40 -11.03 20.65
N VAL A 302 8.33 -10.64 19.39
CA VAL A 302 9.50 -10.42 18.51
C VAL A 302 10.03 -9.00 18.65
N GLY A 303 9.21 -8.06 19.10
CA GLY A 303 9.50 -6.63 19.10
C GLY A 303 9.19 -5.98 17.76
N LYS A 304 9.93 -4.94 17.40
CA LYS A 304 9.73 -4.25 16.13
C LYS A 304 10.19 -5.11 14.96
N LEU A 305 9.31 -5.30 13.98
CA LEU A 305 9.55 -5.96 12.71
C LEU A 305 9.32 -4.93 11.60
N ALA A 306 10.38 -4.62 10.86
CA ALA A 306 10.33 -3.68 9.75
C ALA A 306 10.37 -4.44 8.42
N SER A 307 9.34 -4.25 7.60
CA SER A 307 9.33 -4.77 6.23
C SER A 307 10.11 -3.82 5.32
N VAL A 308 11.06 -4.36 4.60
CA VAL A 308 12.06 -3.62 3.83
C VAL A 308 12.04 -4.08 2.37
N ARG A 309 12.08 -3.12 1.46
CA ARG A 309 12.34 -3.31 0.04
C ARG A 309 13.81 -3.03 -0.25
N VAL A 310 14.52 -3.99 -0.82
CA VAL A 310 15.90 -3.80 -1.30
C VAL A 310 15.87 -3.28 -2.73
N HIS A 311 16.46 -2.12 -2.99
CA HIS A 311 16.53 -1.50 -4.31
C HIS A 311 17.87 -1.71 -4.98
N GLN A 312 18.95 -1.70 -4.21
CA GLN A 312 20.33 -1.82 -4.67
C GLN A 312 21.16 -2.54 -3.62
N GLY A 313 22.22 -3.22 -4.04
CA GLY A 313 23.11 -3.94 -3.14
C GLY A 313 22.49 -5.20 -2.55
N THR A 314 23.24 -5.88 -1.70
CA THR A 314 22.81 -7.14 -1.06
C THR A 314 22.90 -7.04 0.45
N ILE A 315 21.78 -7.23 1.14
CA ILE A 315 21.71 -7.27 2.60
C ILE A 315 22.00 -8.70 3.09
N ARG A 316 22.91 -8.84 4.06
CA ARG A 316 23.22 -10.12 4.71
C ARG A 316 23.14 -9.99 6.24
N PRO A 317 22.84 -11.07 6.98
CA PRO A 317 23.02 -11.08 8.42
C PRO A 317 24.47 -10.71 8.78
N GLY A 318 24.62 -9.82 9.76
CA GLY A 318 25.92 -9.26 10.15
C GLY A 318 26.29 -7.95 9.47
N ALA A 319 25.62 -7.54 8.40
CA ALA A 319 25.84 -6.25 7.74
C ALA A 319 25.59 -5.08 8.70
N GLN A 320 26.31 -3.99 8.50
CA GLN A 320 26.12 -2.72 9.20
C GLN A 320 25.45 -1.74 8.25
N LEU A 321 24.27 -1.26 8.63
CA LEU A 321 23.50 -0.31 7.85
C LEU A 321 23.24 0.96 8.65
N TYR A 322 23.20 2.08 7.95
CA TYR A 322 22.81 3.38 8.48
C TYR A 322 21.31 3.63 8.18
N ILE A 323 20.68 4.46 8.98
CA ILE A 323 19.30 4.92 8.78
C ILE A 323 19.38 6.40 8.42
N GLY A 324 19.15 6.77 7.16
CA GLY A 324 19.30 8.16 6.71
C GLY A 324 20.64 8.75 7.17
N ASP A 325 20.59 9.90 7.85
CA ASP A 325 21.80 10.63 8.31
C ASP A 325 22.36 10.13 9.64
N ALA A 326 22.01 8.94 10.08
CA ALA A 326 22.46 8.41 11.36
C ALA A 326 24.00 8.22 11.38
N ARG A 327 24.66 8.76 12.39
CA ARG A 327 26.13 8.65 12.55
C ARG A 327 26.60 7.25 12.94
N LYS A 328 25.72 6.40 13.47
CA LYS A 328 26.06 5.06 13.94
C LYS A 328 25.24 4.05 13.17
N PRO A 329 25.89 3.03 12.59
CA PRO A 329 25.18 1.95 11.95
C PRO A 329 24.54 1.04 12.99
N PHE A 330 23.44 0.39 12.58
CA PHE A 330 22.93 -0.77 13.29
C PHE A 330 23.39 -2.05 12.60
N LYS A 331 23.43 -3.15 13.35
CA LYS A 331 23.78 -4.46 12.83
C LYS A 331 22.54 -5.26 12.47
N VAL A 332 22.45 -5.76 11.24
CA VAL A 332 21.42 -6.71 10.82
C VAL A 332 21.64 -8.04 11.53
N THR A 333 20.83 -8.34 12.53
CA THR A 333 20.91 -9.60 13.29
C THR A 333 20.12 -10.72 12.64
N HIS A 334 18.91 -10.40 12.21
CA HIS A 334 17.97 -11.35 11.62
C HIS A 334 17.37 -10.76 10.34
N LEU A 335 17.36 -11.58 9.31
CA LEU A 335 16.80 -11.26 8.00
C LEU A 335 15.77 -12.34 7.65
N TYR A 336 14.53 -11.95 7.42
CA TYR A 336 13.44 -12.87 7.21
C TYR A 336 12.75 -12.70 5.86
N ARG A 337 12.34 -13.81 5.27
CA ARG A 337 11.29 -13.89 4.25
C ARG A 337 9.94 -13.98 4.94
N LEU A 338 8.93 -13.38 4.34
CA LEU A 338 7.59 -13.30 4.88
C LEU A 338 6.59 -14.14 4.07
N LEU A 339 5.75 -14.90 4.76
CA LEU A 339 4.57 -15.54 4.21
C LEU A 339 3.43 -15.40 5.23
N GLY A 340 2.70 -14.29 5.12
CA GLY A 340 1.69 -13.94 6.13
C GLY A 340 2.35 -13.70 7.50
N LYS A 341 1.89 -14.44 8.51
CA LYS A 341 2.50 -14.44 9.85
C LYS A 341 3.81 -15.22 9.94
N ASP A 342 4.03 -16.15 9.03
CA ASP A 342 5.18 -17.05 9.08
C ASP A 342 6.42 -16.36 8.54
N THR A 343 7.53 -16.56 9.23
CA THR A 343 8.83 -15.98 8.88
C THR A 343 9.86 -17.09 8.73
N ALA A 344 10.69 -17.01 7.71
CA ALA A 344 11.83 -17.90 7.50
C ALA A 344 13.11 -17.09 7.40
N GLU A 345 14.14 -17.45 8.17
CA GLU A 345 15.45 -16.82 8.04
C GLU A 345 16.06 -17.07 6.66
N ILE A 346 16.62 -16.03 6.07
CA ILE A 346 17.29 -16.09 4.78
C ILE A 346 18.75 -15.62 4.90
N PRO A 347 19.65 -16.21 4.09
CA PRO A 347 21.08 -15.87 4.15
C PRO A 347 21.39 -14.51 3.52
N GLN A 348 20.55 -14.02 2.65
CA GLN A 348 20.69 -12.72 1.98
C GLN A 348 19.37 -12.26 1.35
N ALA A 349 19.25 -10.94 1.17
CA ALA A 349 18.23 -10.30 0.36
C ALA A 349 18.90 -9.49 -0.75
N VAL A 350 18.45 -9.67 -1.99
CA VAL A 350 18.99 -9.03 -3.20
C VAL A 350 18.05 -7.91 -3.67
N PRO A 351 18.48 -7.04 -4.61
CA PRO A 351 17.59 -6.05 -5.18
C PRO A 351 16.32 -6.69 -5.73
N GLY A 352 15.18 -6.14 -5.34
CA GLY A 352 13.88 -6.71 -5.64
C GLY A 352 13.24 -7.46 -4.48
N ASP A 353 14.01 -8.00 -3.54
CA ASP A 353 13.44 -8.74 -2.41
C ASP A 353 12.62 -7.82 -1.47
N LEU A 354 11.48 -8.35 -1.04
CA LEU A 354 10.74 -7.87 0.13
C LEU A 354 11.10 -8.78 1.32
N CYS A 355 11.76 -8.20 2.30
CA CYS A 355 12.24 -8.93 3.47
C CYS A 355 11.87 -8.20 4.77
N ALA A 356 12.13 -8.81 5.91
CA ALA A 356 11.94 -8.16 7.19
C ALA A 356 13.21 -8.15 8.04
N LEU A 357 13.44 -7.03 8.72
CA LEU A 357 14.46 -6.84 9.74
C LEU A 357 13.79 -6.81 11.11
N ALA A 358 14.32 -7.55 12.07
CA ALA A 358 13.78 -7.62 13.42
C ALA A 358 14.72 -7.04 14.46
N LYS A 359 14.15 -6.57 15.58
CA LYS A 359 14.87 -6.10 16.77
C LYS A 359 15.76 -4.86 16.54
N VAL A 360 15.33 -3.96 15.65
CA VAL A 360 15.96 -2.66 15.44
C VAL A 360 14.93 -1.58 15.75
N GLU A 361 15.02 -0.99 16.93
CA GLU A 361 14.01 -0.07 17.45
C GLU A 361 13.97 1.28 16.71
N GLU A 362 15.08 1.69 16.11
CA GLU A 362 15.23 2.95 15.39
C GLU A 362 14.54 2.95 14.02
N LEU A 363 14.23 1.77 13.47
CA LEU A 363 13.55 1.68 12.18
C LEU A 363 12.15 2.30 12.24
N HIS A 364 11.85 3.13 11.28
CA HIS A 364 10.55 3.76 11.08
C HIS A 364 10.15 3.65 9.60
N ARG A 365 8.88 3.83 9.32
CA ARG A 365 8.39 3.83 7.94
C ARG A 365 9.07 4.96 7.14
N ASP A 366 9.27 4.73 5.86
CA ASP A 366 9.94 5.59 4.89
C ASP A 366 11.45 5.83 5.19
N ALA A 367 12.03 5.14 6.21
CA ALA A 367 13.45 5.18 6.46
C ALA A 367 14.23 4.56 5.30
N VAL A 368 15.22 5.27 4.78
CA VAL A 368 16.18 4.75 3.81
C VAL A 368 17.37 4.15 4.55
N LEU A 369 17.73 2.92 4.16
CA LEU A 369 18.83 2.15 4.72
C LEU A 369 19.95 2.08 3.69
N HIS A 370 21.19 2.30 4.13
CA HIS A 370 22.36 2.25 3.26
C HIS A 370 23.61 1.79 4.05
N ASP A 371 24.69 1.41 3.35
CA ASP A 371 25.95 0.94 3.95
C ASP A 371 27.14 1.85 3.67
N SER A 372 26.94 2.99 3.02
CA SER A 372 27.97 3.97 2.72
C SER A 372 27.54 5.39 3.07
N HIS A 373 28.46 6.20 3.56
CA HIS A 373 28.24 7.64 3.80
C HIS A 373 28.08 8.47 2.52
N GLU A 374 28.27 7.87 1.34
CA GLU A 374 27.99 8.53 0.05
C GLU A 374 26.46 8.66 -0.18
N GLU A 375 25.66 7.80 0.46
CA GLU A 375 24.20 7.79 0.42
C GLU A 375 23.56 8.52 1.61
N ASP A 376 24.34 9.19 2.47
CA ASP A 376 23.80 10.10 3.49
C ASP A 376 22.86 11.13 2.80
N HIS A 377 21.77 11.48 3.46
CA HIS A 377 20.71 12.36 2.95
C HIS A 377 19.86 11.79 1.80
N TYR A 378 19.96 10.49 1.50
CA TYR A 378 19.01 9.86 0.59
C TYR A 378 17.67 9.63 1.30
N HIS A 379 16.61 10.02 0.63
CA HIS A 379 15.24 9.82 1.11
C HIS A 379 14.28 9.57 -0.07
N LEU A 380 13.13 9.00 0.22
CA LEU A 380 12.07 8.86 -0.78
C LEU A 380 11.31 10.17 -0.94
N ALA A 381 10.83 10.43 -2.15
CA ALA A 381 9.83 11.49 -2.34
C ALA A 381 8.58 11.15 -1.51
N PRO A 382 8.06 12.12 -0.74
CA PRO A 382 6.92 11.84 0.15
C PRO A 382 5.68 11.41 -0.63
N VAL A 383 4.99 10.41 -0.08
CA VAL A 383 3.71 9.94 -0.61
C VAL A 383 2.58 10.81 -0.07
N THR A 384 1.72 11.33 -0.96
CA THR A 384 0.51 12.02 -0.54
C THR A 384 -0.54 11.00 -0.13
N LEU A 385 -0.77 10.87 1.17
CA LEU A 385 -1.78 9.99 1.73
C LEU A 385 -3.11 10.72 1.91
N PRO A 386 -4.25 10.00 1.85
CA PRO A 386 -5.54 10.57 2.23
C PRO A 386 -5.50 11.14 3.64
N PRO A 387 -6.03 12.36 3.86
CA PRO A 387 -5.97 13.00 5.16
C PRO A 387 -6.85 12.30 6.20
N SER A 388 -6.40 12.28 7.45
CA SER A 388 -7.17 11.80 8.59
C SER A 388 -8.19 12.87 8.99
N MET A 389 -9.45 12.69 8.58
CA MET A 389 -10.51 13.72 8.66
C MET A 389 -11.35 13.64 9.94
N LEU A 390 -11.44 12.47 10.57
CA LEU A 390 -12.29 12.25 11.73
C LEU A 390 -11.46 12.27 13.02
N GLY A 391 -11.77 13.20 13.93
CA GLY A 391 -11.09 13.36 15.22
C GLY A 391 -11.99 13.00 16.39
N LEU A 392 -11.44 12.26 17.35
CA LEU A 392 -12.03 11.99 18.65
C LEU A 392 -11.09 12.47 19.76
N ALA A 393 -11.60 13.28 20.68
CA ALA A 393 -10.88 13.57 21.91
C ALA A 393 -10.87 12.32 22.79
N ILE A 394 -9.68 11.99 23.30
CA ILE A 394 -9.45 10.79 24.11
C ILE A 394 -8.81 11.14 25.46
N GLU A 395 -9.25 10.46 26.50
CA GLU A 395 -8.68 10.54 27.84
C GLU A 395 -8.55 9.14 28.44
N PRO A 396 -7.53 8.86 29.27
CA PRO A 396 -7.42 7.56 29.92
C PRO A 396 -8.61 7.35 30.86
N ARG A 397 -9.18 6.15 30.86
CA ARG A 397 -10.30 5.81 31.75
C ARG A 397 -9.90 5.75 33.19
N ARG A 398 -8.64 5.39 33.49
CA ARG A 398 -8.06 5.30 34.82
C ARG A 398 -6.99 6.36 35.00
N ARG A 399 -7.01 7.06 36.13
CA ARG A 399 -5.92 7.95 36.52
C ARG A 399 -4.63 7.14 36.70
N GLY A 400 -3.52 7.64 36.17
CA GLY A 400 -2.22 6.99 36.20
C GLY A 400 -1.89 6.18 34.93
N ASP A 401 -2.82 6.04 33.97
CA ASP A 401 -2.58 5.40 32.69
C ASP A 401 -2.08 6.39 31.59
N GLU A 402 -1.79 7.66 31.94
CA GLU A 402 -1.39 8.71 30.98
C GLU A 402 -0.13 8.32 30.21
N GLN A 403 0.88 7.77 30.90
CA GLN A 403 2.12 7.32 30.24
C GLN A 403 1.87 6.12 29.33
N ARG A 404 1.05 5.16 29.79
CA ARG A 404 0.69 3.99 28.99
C ARG A 404 -0.11 4.38 27.74
N LEU A 405 -0.99 5.38 27.88
CA LEU A 405 -1.72 5.96 26.76
C LEU A 405 -0.75 6.59 25.75
N ALA A 406 0.18 7.42 26.21
CA ALA A 406 1.19 8.03 25.35
C ALA A 406 2.02 6.97 24.59
N ASP A 407 2.49 5.93 25.28
CA ASP A 407 3.26 4.84 24.69
C ASP A 407 2.43 4.05 23.64
N ALA A 408 1.14 3.79 23.92
CA ALA A 408 0.24 3.12 22.99
C ALA A 408 0.00 3.98 21.73
N LEU A 409 -0.22 5.27 21.91
CA LEU A 409 -0.42 6.22 20.81
C LEU A 409 0.83 6.32 19.91
N HIS A 410 2.03 6.38 20.51
CA HIS A 410 3.28 6.37 19.75
C HIS A 410 3.43 5.11 18.88
N LYS A 411 3.07 3.95 19.44
CA LYS A 411 3.11 2.68 18.69
C LYS A 411 2.10 2.67 17.54
N LEU A 412 0.87 3.14 17.77
CA LEU A 412 -0.15 3.23 16.71
C LEU A 412 0.29 4.14 15.56
N VAL A 413 0.88 5.32 15.86
CA VAL A 413 1.40 6.22 14.82
C VAL A 413 2.56 5.60 14.06
N ALA A 414 3.41 4.83 14.74
CA ALA A 414 4.54 4.15 14.09
C ALA A 414 4.09 3.05 13.12
N GLU A 415 2.99 2.34 13.44
CA GLU A 415 2.45 1.26 12.60
C GLU A 415 1.55 1.78 11.47
N ASP A 416 0.78 2.85 11.70
CA ASP A 416 -0.32 3.26 10.84
C ASP A 416 -0.16 4.67 10.27
N PRO A 417 0.04 4.80 8.95
CA PRO A 417 0.19 6.09 8.29
C PRO A 417 -1.09 6.95 8.28
N GLY A 418 -2.25 6.34 8.51
CA GLY A 418 -3.55 7.01 8.58
C GLY A 418 -3.88 7.58 9.96
N VAL A 419 -2.98 7.44 10.94
CA VAL A 419 -3.18 7.94 12.31
C VAL A 419 -2.44 9.26 12.52
N ARG A 420 -3.13 10.23 13.08
CA ARG A 420 -2.54 11.49 13.52
C ARG A 420 -3.01 11.83 14.92
N ILE A 421 -2.12 12.37 15.75
CA ILE A 421 -2.42 12.77 17.13
C ILE A 421 -2.09 14.25 17.26
N GLU A 422 -3.01 15.00 17.84
CA GLU A 422 -2.81 16.41 18.13
C GLU A 422 -3.15 16.71 19.60
N GLN A 423 -2.32 17.56 20.20
CA GLN A 423 -2.61 18.11 21.52
C GLN A 423 -3.22 19.50 21.35
N HIS A 424 -4.50 19.63 21.66
CA HIS A 424 -5.22 20.90 21.61
C HIS A 424 -5.06 21.65 22.92
N ALA A 425 -3.98 22.44 23.04
CA ALA A 425 -3.62 23.14 24.29
C ALA A 425 -4.72 24.09 24.80
N ALA A 426 -5.50 24.72 23.90
CA ALA A 426 -6.56 25.67 24.27
C ALA A 426 -7.69 25.04 25.09
N VAL A 427 -7.97 23.75 24.88
CA VAL A 427 -9.02 22.97 25.55
C VAL A 427 -8.44 21.82 26.37
N ASN A 428 -7.12 21.69 26.39
CA ASN A 428 -6.37 20.63 27.06
C ASN A 428 -6.85 19.21 26.67
N GLU A 429 -7.05 18.98 25.39
CA GLU A 429 -7.50 17.70 24.86
C GLU A 429 -6.44 17.05 23.98
N THR A 430 -6.29 15.73 24.10
CA THR A 430 -5.57 14.90 23.13
C THR A 430 -6.58 14.35 22.13
N VAL A 431 -6.39 14.68 20.86
CA VAL A 431 -7.29 14.25 19.77
C VAL A 431 -6.60 13.20 18.91
N LEU A 432 -7.25 12.05 18.80
CA LEU A 432 -6.88 10.97 17.89
C LEU A 432 -7.63 11.15 16.57
N TYR A 433 -6.91 11.34 15.48
CA TYR A 433 -7.47 11.44 14.13
C TYR A 433 -7.28 10.14 13.37
N GLY A 434 -8.31 9.74 12.65
CA GLY A 434 -8.34 8.63 11.71
C GLY A 434 -9.04 9.02 10.42
N THR A 435 -8.98 8.16 9.43
CA THR A 435 -9.57 8.35 8.11
C THR A 435 -11.09 8.22 8.10
N GLY A 436 -11.65 7.42 9.03
CA GLY A 436 -13.07 7.20 9.15
C GLY A 436 -13.45 6.54 10.47
N GLU A 437 -14.75 6.28 10.63
CA GLU A 437 -15.31 5.74 11.88
C GLU A 437 -14.82 4.31 12.16
N MET A 438 -14.77 3.46 11.13
CA MET A 438 -14.28 2.09 11.27
C MET A 438 -12.80 2.09 11.66
N HIS A 439 -12.00 2.96 11.07
CA HIS A 439 -10.59 3.11 11.41
C HIS A 439 -10.40 3.46 12.88
N LEU A 440 -11.09 4.50 13.38
CA LEU A 440 -11.01 4.89 14.80
C LEU A 440 -11.46 3.77 15.73
N ARG A 441 -12.53 3.05 15.39
CA ARG A 441 -13.00 1.90 16.17
C ARG A 441 -11.92 0.82 16.29
N VAL A 442 -11.28 0.46 15.18
CA VAL A 442 -10.17 -0.52 15.17
C VAL A 442 -9.00 -0.05 16.04
N LEU A 443 -8.63 1.24 15.96
CA LEU A 443 -7.54 1.80 16.78
C LEU A 443 -7.86 1.74 18.28
N LEU A 444 -9.08 2.12 18.69
CA LEU A 444 -9.52 2.08 20.08
C LEU A 444 -9.55 0.64 20.63
N GLU A 445 -9.95 -0.32 19.79
CA GLU A 445 -9.96 -1.73 20.15
C GLU A 445 -8.53 -2.27 20.30
N ARG A 446 -7.60 -1.92 19.39
CA ARG A 446 -6.17 -2.24 19.52
C ARG A 446 -5.55 -1.68 20.78
N MET A 447 -5.88 -0.44 21.16
CA MET A 447 -5.41 0.16 22.40
C MET A 447 -5.85 -0.68 23.60
N ARG A 448 -7.09 -1.14 23.62
CA ARG A 448 -7.62 -1.99 24.68
C ARG A 448 -6.99 -3.39 24.69
N GLU A 449 -6.94 -4.06 23.54
CA GLU A 449 -6.58 -5.47 23.45
C GLU A 449 -5.07 -5.72 23.43
N ARG A 450 -4.31 -4.94 22.63
CA ARG A 450 -2.86 -5.11 22.52
C ARG A 450 -2.08 -4.39 23.63
N TYR A 451 -2.53 -3.17 23.99
CA TYR A 451 -1.77 -2.32 24.92
C TYR A 451 -2.40 -2.24 26.30
N GLY A 452 -3.60 -2.82 26.51
CA GLY A 452 -4.30 -2.83 27.78
C GLY A 452 -4.66 -1.44 28.30
N VAL A 453 -4.90 -0.49 27.39
CA VAL A 453 -5.26 0.90 27.71
C VAL A 453 -6.70 1.14 27.28
N GLU A 454 -7.55 1.43 28.26
CA GLU A 454 -8.94 1.85 28.03
C GLU A 454 -9.03 3.37 28.06
N VAL A 455 -9.70 3.93 27.06
CA VAL A 455 -9.94 5.37 26.94
C VAL A 455 -11.43 5.69 27.00
N ARG A 456 -11.75 6.91 27.40
CA ARG A 456 -13.03 7.55 27.13
C ARG A 456 -12.88 8.41 25.91
N THR A 457 -13.91 8.46 25.07
CA THR A 457 -13.93 9.26 23.86
C THR A 457 -15.11 10.22 23.89
N HIS A 458 -14.91 11.40 23.35
CA HIS A 458 -15.97 12.37 23.10
C HIS A 458 -15.66 13.18 21.82
N PRO A 459 -16.66 13.86 21.24
CA PRO A 459 -16.42 14.77 20.13
C PRO A 459 -15.40 15.83 20.54
N GLN A 460 -14.53 16.19 19.61
CA GLN A 460 -13.53 17.23 19.79
C GLN A 460 -14.21 18.56 20.19
N SER A 461 -13.69 19.22 21.23
CA SER A 461 -14.18 20.52 21.66
C SER A 461 -13.74 21.63 20.70
N ILE A 462 -14.66 22.53 20.42
CA ILE A 462 -14.36 23.72 19.61
C ILE A 462 -13.81 24.80 20.55
N PRO A 463 -12.56 25.29 20.34
CA PRO A 463 -12.00 26.35 21.16
C PRO A 463 -12.64 27.70 20.82
N TYR A 464 -13.78 27.99 21.44
CA TYR A 464 -14.43 29.28 21.31
C TYR A 464 -13.56 30.39 21.87
N ARG A 465 -13.51 31.51 21.17
CA ARG A 465 -12.91 32.75 21.65
C ARG A 465 -14.01 33.77 21.88
N GLU A 466 -13.94 34.46 23.01
CA GLU A 466 -14.82 35.56 23.28
C GLU A 466 -14.23 36.87 22.77
N THR A 467 -15.09 37.75 22.30
CA THR A 467 -14.74 39.12 21.92
C THR A 467 -15.80 40.09 22.43
N VAL A 468 -15.43 41.35 22.59
CA VAL A 468 -16.38 42.39 22.90
C VAL A 468 -17.12 42.87 21.67
N THR A 469 -18.40 43.09 21.75
CA THR A 469 -19.25 43.57 20.65
C THR A 469 -19.34 45.09 20.56
N ARG A 470 -18.94 45.79 21.61
CA ARG A 470 -18.91 47.26 21.71
C ARG A 470 -17.72 47.72 22.51
N ALA A 471 -17.15 48.84 22.15
CA ALA A 471 -16.16 49.51 22.98
C ALA A 471 -16.81 50.00 24.26
N ALA A 472 -16.13 49.83 25.40
CA ALA A 472 -16.56 50.26 26.69
C ALA A 472 -15.39 50.86 27.48
N ASP A 473 -15.67 51.96 28.17
CA ASP A 473 -14.72 52.58 29.07
C ASP A 473 -15.08 52.23 30.54
N GLY A 474 -14.11 51.87 31.31
CA GLY A 474 -14.24 51.54 32.71
C GLY A 474 -13.27 52.37 33.58
N HIS A 475 -13.76 52.83 34.72
CA HIS A 475 -12.96 53.56 35.69
C HIS A 475 -13.11 52.91 37.06
N SER A 476 -12.02 52.64 37.71
CA SER A 476 -12.00 52.13 39.09
C SER A 476 -10.97 52.89 39.92
N ARG A 477 -11.42 53.30 41.11
CA ARG A 477 -10.59 54.01 42.07
C ARG A 477 -10.59 53.28 43.40
N HIS A 478 -9.42 52.85 43.82
CA HIS A 478 -9.21 52.25 45.13
C HIS A 478 -8.55 53.29 46.05
N LYS A 479 -9.28 53.66 47.12
CA LYS A 479 -8.74 54.52 48.18
C LYS A 479 -9.06 53.91 49.53
N LYS A 480 -8.05 53.47 50.24
CA LYS A 480 -8.20 52.90 51.59
C LYS A 480 -7.22 53.57 52.54
N GLN A 481 -7.74 54.07 53.61
CA GLN A 481 -6.97 54.72 54.68
C GLN A 481 -7.46 54.20 56.06
N THR A 482 -6.74 53.27 56.64
CA THR A 482 -7.00 52.70 57.99
C THR A 482 -5.70 52.72 58.77
N GLY A 483 -5.37 53.89 59.39
CA GLY A 483 -4.24 54.06 60.31
C GLY A 483 -2.88 53.69 59.70
N GLY A 484 -2.06 54.65 59.25
CA GLY A 484 -0.77 54.44 58.65
C GLY A 484 -0.75 54.89 57.20
N ALA A 485 0.16 54.34 56.36
CA ALA A 485 0.26 54.67 54.96
C ALA A 485 -1.00 54.26 54.18
N GLY A 486 -1.66 55.25 53.52
CA GLY A 486 -2.87 55.03 52.75
C GLY A 486 -2.56 54.27 51.42
N GLN A 487 -3.51 53.44 50.97
CA GLN A 487 -3.46 52.79 49.67
C GLN A 487 -4.28 53.62 48.66
N PHE A 488 -3.70 53.94 47.58
CA PHE A 488 -4.35 54.64 46.44
C PHE A 488 -3.98 53.98 45.13
N GLY A 489 -4.97 53.75 44.30
CA GLY A 489 -4.80 53.28 42.92
C GLY A 489 -6.02 53.72 42.07
N GLU A 490 -5.81 54.20 40.92
CA GLU A 490 -6.84 54.63 39.98
C GLU A 490 -6.50 54.12 38.58
N VAL A 491 -7.46 53.46 37.96
CA VAL A 491 -7.30 52.81 36.67
C VAL A 491 -8.45 53.22 35.74
N TYR A 492 -8.09 53.73 34.58
CA TYR A 492 -9.00 53.90 33.44
C TYR A 492 -8.69 52.85 32.40
N LEU A 493 -9.68 52.09 32.00
CA LEU A 493 -9.56 51.02 30.99
C LEU A 493 -10.53 51.29 29.88
N ARG A 494 -10.05 51.16 28.63
CA ARG A 494 -10.89 51.05 27.45
C ARG A 494 -10.71 49.66 26.88
N VAL A 495 -11.81 48.95 26.62
CA VAL A 495 -11.84 47.65 26.01
C VAL A 495 -12.58 47.79 24.69
N GLU A 496 -11.95 47.40 23.59
CA GLU A 496 -12.55 47.39 22.25
C GLU A 496 -12.11 46.14 21.48
N ALA A 497 -12.88 45.75 20.45
CA ALA A 497 -12.49 44.67 19.57
C ALA A 497 -11.30 45.08 18.72
N LEU A 498 -10.33 44.17 18.55
CA LEU A 498 -9.18 44.31 17.66
C LEU A 498 -9.60 44.08 16.22
#